data_03b17d49a814bc51a1b7017f191e4c82
#
_entry.id   03b17d49a814bc51a1b7017f191e4c82
#
_cell.length_a   1.000
_cell.length_b   1.000
_cell.length_c   1.000
_cell.angle_alpha   90.00
_cell.angle_beta   90.00
_cell.angle_gamma   90.00
#
_symmetry.space_group_name_H-M   'P 1'
#
loop_
_entity.id
_entity.type
_entity.pdbx_description
1 polymer ?
#
loop_
_entity_poly.entity_id
_entity_poly.type
_entity_poly.pdbx_seq_one_letter_code
_entity_poly.pdbx_strand_id
1 'polypeptide(L)'
;MDSRERAEAALLAGTFLFRDAPEEAVERARTDPRAVRREAPKGGVLYDPRHFQRSLGVVLEGRIQVNKGPLIMSVLGPGELFGAAALFNDRPDYATTLTARAPCRVLLLPQALVEELMARYPAVCRSYVAYLSGRIRFLSGKIDALTAGGAQRKVAQYLLSRLDGTWAELDCSATGLARRLGVSRASLYRALDALEAQGAVHREGKRFFIPSPAALEEI
;
A
#
# COMPACT_ATOMS: atom_id res chain seq x y z
N MET A 1 11.72 -31.15 -17.69
CA MET A 1 10.83 -30.02 -17.32
C MET A 1 9.84 -29.85 -18.46
N ASP A 2 8.54 -30.00 -18.17
CA ASP A 2 7.50 -29.84 -19.16
C ASP A 2 7.25 -28.35 -19.49
N SER A 3 6.38 -28.06 -20.50
CA SER A 3 6.07 -26.69 -20.93
C SER A 3 5.43 -25.85 -19.81
N ARG A 4 4.61 -26.48 -18.96
CA ARG A 4 3.93 -25.83 -17.82
C ARG A 4 4.91 -25.48 -16.71
N GLU A 5 5.84 -26.35 -16.43
CA GLU A 5 6.90 -26.10 -15.45
C GLU A 5 7.82 -24.97 -15.87
N ARG A 6 8.18 -24.88 -17.16
CA ARG A 6 8.97 -23.77 -17.70
C ARG A 6 8.23 -22.43 -17.57
N ALA A 7 6.95 -22.42 -17.91
CA ALA A 7 6.13 -21.21 -17.76
C ALA A 7 6.02 -20.77 -16.29
N GLU A 8 5.85 -21.71 -15.36
CA GLU A 8 5.80 -21.41 -13.93
C GLU A 8 7.15 -20.87 -13.42
N ALA A 9 8.27 -21.47 -13.83
CA ALA A 9 9.61 -21.00 -13.45
C ALA A 9 9.85 -19.57 -13.98
N ALA A 10 9.51 -19.30 -15.25
CA ALA A 10 9.65 -17.98 -15.86
C ALA A 10 8.75 -16.94 -15.15
N LEU A 11 7.51 -17.32 -14.78
CA LEU A 11 6.62 -16.44 -14.04
C LEU A 11 7.20 -16.10 -12.66
N LEU A 12 7.69 -17.09 -11.92
CA LEU A 12 8.30 -16.89 -10.60
C LEU A 12 9.53 -15.99 -10.67
N ALA A 13 10.42 -16.23 -11.65
CA ALA A 13 11.61 -15.41 -11.88
C ALA A 13 11.25 -13.93 -12.15
N GLY A 14 10.12 -13.66 -12.80
CA GLY A 14 9.62 -12.30 -13.06
C GLY A 14 8.97 -11.62 -11.85
N THR A 15 8.70 -12.35 -10.76
CA THR A 15 8.09 -11.75 -9.56
C THR A 15 9.06 -10.79 -8.86
N PHE A 16 8.52 -9.87 -8.05
CA PHE A 16 9.38 -8.98 -7.26
C PHE A 16 10.34 -9.75 -6.35
N LEU A 17 9.95 -10.93 -5.88
CA LEU A 17 10.73 -11.71 -4.91
C LEU A 17 12.00 -12.31 -5.54
N PHE A 18 11.91 -12.76 -6.79
CA PHE A 18 12.96 -13.54 -7.43
C PHE A 18 13.69 -12.83 -8.58
N ARG A 19 13.24 -11.63 -9.02
CA ARG A 19 13.81 -10.94 -10.19
C ARG A 19 15.33 -10.72 -10.13
N ASP A 20 15.86 -10.53 -8.92
CA ASP A 20 17.29 -10.29 -8.69
C ASP A 20 17.96 -11.51 -8.01
N ALA A 21 17.23 -12.62 -7.90
CA ALA A 21 17.72 -13.85 -7.30
C ALA A 21 18.31 -14.81 -8.35
N PRO A 22 19.24 -15.69 -7.97
CA PRO A 22 19.72 -16.73 -8.88
C PRO A 22 18.61 -17.71 -9.23
N GLU A 23 18.71 -18.34 -10.41
CA GLU A 23 17.75 -19.33 -10.91
C GLU A 23 17.53 -20.48 -9.91
N GLU A 24 18.57 -20.87 -9.19
CA GLU A 24 18.52 -21.89 -8.13
C GLU A 24 17.49 -21.55 -7.02
N ALA A 25 17.33 -20.26 -6.68
CA ALA A 25 16.33 -19.82 -5.69
C ALA A 25 14.90 -20.03 -6.19
N VAL A 26 14.66 -19.75 -7.47
CA VAL A 26 13.38 -19.98 -8.14
C VAL A 26 13.07 -21.47 -8.17
N GLU A 27 14.03 -22.29 -8.59
CA GLU A 27 13.86 -23.73 -8.68
C GLU A 27 13.62 -24.35 -7.30
N ARG A 28 14.37 -23.91 -6.29
CA ARG A 28 14.15 -24.32 -4.89
C ARG A 28 12.75 -23.99 -4.41
N ALA A 29 12.26 -22.77 -4.65
CA ALA A 29 10.90 -22.36 -4.26
C ALA A 29 9.82 -23.18 -4.97
N ARG A 30 10.05 -23.52 -6.25
CA ARG A 30 9.10 -24.25 -7.10
C ARG A 30 9.00 -25.72 -6.75
N THR A 31 10.12 -26.36 -6.44
CA THR A 31 10.23 -27.83 -6.28
C THR A 31 10.25 -28.31 -4.83
N ASP A 32 10.34 -27.39 -3.86
CA ASP A 32 10.33 -27.77 -2.44
C ASP A 32 9.01 -28.48 -2.09
N PRO A 33 9.05 -29.64 -1.41
CA PRO A 33 7.86 -30.41 -1.07
C PRO A 33 6.89 -29.66 -0.13
N ARG A 34 7.35 -28.62 0.55
CA ARG A 34 6.51 -27.75 1.40
C ARG A 34 5.71 -26.73 0.58
N ALA A 35 6.12 -26.46 -0.66
CA ALA A 35 5.41 -25.55 -1.54
C ALA A 35 4.12 -26.21 -2.06
N VAL A 36 2.98 -25.58 -1.80
CA VAL A 36 1.66 -26.15 -2.12
C VAL A 36 1.01 -25.39 -3.26
N ARG A 37 0.58 -26.12 -4.29
CA ARG A 37 -0.28 -25.54 -5.35
C ARG A 37 -1.73 -25.72 -4.95
N ARG A 38 -2.48 -24.62 -4.99
CA ARG A 38 -3.91 -24.59 -4.67
C ARG A 38 -4.69 -24.02 -5.83
N GLU A 39 -5.80 -24.65 -6.15
CA GLU A 39 -6.75 -24.18 -7.15
C GLU A 39 -8.05 -23.71 -6.48
N ALA A 40 -8.70 -22.71 -7.07
CA ALA A 40 -10.01 -22.26 -6.64
C ALA A 40 -10.88 -21.92 -7.85
N PRO A 41 -12.15 -22.34 -7.85
CA PRO A 41 -13.11 -21.94 -8.88
C PRO A 41 -13.48 -20.47 -8.72
N LYS A 42 -14.12 -19.88 -9.74
CA LYS A 42 -14.68 -18.52 -9.63
C LYS A 42 -15.60 -18.41 -8.40
N GLY A 43 -15.39 -17.38 -7.58
CA GLY A 43 -16.11 -17.16 -6.33
C GLY A 43 -15.52 -17.93 -5.13
N GLY A 44 -14.58 -18.86 -5.34
CA GLY A 44 -13.93 -19.58 -4.27
C GLY A 44 -13.08 -18.67 -3.38
N VAL A 45 -13.18 -18.87 -2.06
CA VAL A 45 -12.38 -18.12 -1.07
C VAL A 45 -11.08 -18.86 -0.83
N LEU A 46 -9.96 -18.18 -1.07
CA LEU A 46 -8.61 -18.70 -0.81
C LEU A 46 -8.21 -18.47 0.65
N TYR A 47 -8.38 -17.25 1.12
CA TYR A 47 -8.14 -16.83 2.50
C TYR A 47 -9.25 -15.93 2.98
N ASP A 48 -9.58 -16.05 4.26
CA ASP A 48 -10.40 -15.12 5.01
C ASP A 48 -9.76 -14.85 6.40
N PRO A 49 -10.28 -13.91 7.20
CA PRO A 49 -9.69 -13.57 8.50
C PRO A 49 -9.51 -14.73 9.49
N ARG A 50 -10.27 -15.82 9.34
CA ARG A 50 -10.24 -16.98 10.25
C ARG A 50 -9.55 -18.21 9.62
N HIS A 51 -9.56 -18.28 8.29
CA HIS A 51 -9.04 -19.45 7.54
C HIS A 51 -7.94 -19.01 6.59
N PHE A 52 -6.71 -19.04 7.07
CA PHE A 52 -5.52 -18.74 6.29
C PHE A 52 -4.34 -19.59 6.75
N GLN A 53 -3.31 -19.64 5.91
CA GLN A 53 -2.02 -20.23 6.23
C GLN A 53 -0.95 -19.14 6.18
N ARG A 54 0.04 -19.19 7.09
CA ARG A 54 1.20 -18.31 7.04
C ARG A 54 2.09 -18.69 5.86
N SER A 55 1.70 -18.22 4.69
CA SER A 55 2.38 -18.50 3.43
C SER A 55 2.44 -17.23 2.60
N LEU A 56 3.49 -17.11 1.82
CA LEU A 56 3.56 -16.17 0.71
C LEU A 56 2.92 -16.83 -0.51
N GLY A 57 1.84 -16.25 -1.01
CA GLY A 57 1.15 -16.77 -2.19
C GLY A 57 1.56 -16.05 -3.46
N VAL A 58 1.79 -16.80 -4.53
CA VAL A 58 2.02 -16.30 -5.90
C VAL A 58 0.86 -16.72 -6.77
N VAL A 59 0.24 -15.78 -7.46
CA VAL A 59 -0.80 -16.10 -8.45
C VAL A 59 -0.12 -16.67 -9.69
N LEU A 60 -0.40 -17.91 -10.02
CA LEU A 60 0.12 -18.57 -11.22
C LEU A 60 -0.80 -18.35 -12.42
N GLU A 61 -2.10 -18.46 -12.20
CA GLU A 61 -3.14 -18.32 -13.23
C GLU A 61 -4.40 -17.68 -12.63
N GLY A 62 -5.18 -16.99 -13.47
CA GLY A 62 -6.45 -16.39 -13.06
C GLY A 62 -6.32 -15.03 -12.40
N ARG A 63 -7.33 -14.65 -11.62
CA ARG A 63 -7.37 -13.35 -10.92
C ARG A 63 -7.99 -13.50 -9.54
N ILE A 64 -7.39 -12.84 -8.55
CA ILE A 64 -7.82 -12.86 -7.14
C ILE A 64 -8.17 -11.44 -6.71
N GLN A 65 -9.38 -11.26 -6.19
CA GLN A 65 -9.80 -10.01 -5.57
C GLN A 65 -9.45 -10.01 -4.08
N VAL A 66 -8.86 -8.94 -3.62
CA VAL A 66 -8.50 -8.70 -2.22
C VAL A 66 -9.49 -7.70 -1.63
N ASN A 67 -10.22 -8.11 -0.60
CA ASN A 67 -11.22 -7.29 0.09
C ASN A 67 -10.84 -7.03 1.55
N LYS A 68 -11.16 -5.85 2.06
CA LYS A 68 -11.18 -5.55 3.49
C LYS A 68 -12.59 -5.11 3.88
N GLY A 69 -13.35 -6.02 4.45
CA GLY A 69 -14.80 -5.83 4.58
C GLY A 69 -15.44 -5.60 3.20
N PRO A 70 -16.27 -4.57 3.01
CA PRO A 70 -16.91 -4.26 1.73
C PRO A 70 -15.95 -3.61 0.71
N LEU A 71 -14.76 -3.17 1.13
CA LEU A 71 -13.84 -2.42 0.28
C LEU A 71 -12.96 -3.34 -0.55
N ILE A 72 -12.95 -3.14 -1.89
CA ILE A 72 -12.00 -3.78 -2.78
C ILE A 72 -10.66 -3.04 -2.67
N MET A 73 -9.64 -3.73 -2.17
CA MET A 73 -8.29 -3.18 -2.01
C MET A 73 -7.46 -3.29 -3.30
N SER A 74 -7.56 -4.44 -3.96
CA SER A 74 -6.84 -4.71 -5.22
C SER A 74 -7.40 -5.96 -5.93
N VAL A 75 -6.97 -6.15 -7.18
CA VAL A 75 -7.16 -7.39 -7.94
C VAL A 75 -5.78 -7.85 -8.38
N LEU A 76 -5.40 -9.06 -8.00
CA LEU A 76 -4.11 -9.65 -8.29
C LEU A 76 -4.21 -10.56 -9.53
N GLY A 77 -3.26 -10.44 -10.44
CA GLY A 77 -3.07 -11.29 -11.61
C GLY A 77 -1.84 -12.18 -11.53
N PRO A 78 -1.53 -12.95 -12.58
CA PRO A 78 -0.35 -13.81 -12.63
C PRO A 78 0.96 -13.05 -12.35
N GLY A 79 1.83 -13.63 -11.51
CA GLY A 79 3.08 -13.04 -11.05
C GLY A 79 2.94 -12.10 -9.84
N GLU A 80 1.72 -11.72 -9.45
CA GLU A 80 1.51 -10.91 -8.26
C GLU A 80 1.42 -11.77 -7.00
N LEU A 81 1.83 -11.19 -5.87
CA LEU A 81 1.95 -11.90 -4.61
C LEU A 81 0.97 -11.36 -3.55
N PHE A 82 0.58 -12.25 -2.64
CA PHE A 82 -0.21 -11.94 -1.45
C PHE A 82 0.38 -12.58 -0.20
N GLY A 83 -0.06 -12.14 0.97
CA GLY A 83 0.38 -12.71 2.25
C GLY A 83 1.68 -12.14 2.81
N ALA A 84 2.44 -11.34 2.05
CA ALA A 84 3.73 -10.82 2.50
C ALA A 84 3.66 -10.08 3.84
N ALA A 85 2.66 -9.24 4.07
CA ALA A 85 2.54 -8.51 5.34
C ALA A 85 2.11 -9.42 6.51
N ALA A 86 1.47 -10.55 6.24
CA ALA A 86 0.99 -11.48 7.26
C ALA A 86 2.03 -12.57 7.61
N LEU A 87 3.05 -12.75 6.77
CA LEU A 87 3.99 -13.86 6.90
C LEU A 87 4.78 -13.81 8.21
N PHE A 88 5.26 -12.62 8.59
CA PHE A 88 6.15 -12.40 9.75
C PHE A 88 5.50 -11.58 10.87
N ASN A 89 4.18 -11.49 10.92
CA ASN A 89 3.50 -10.88 12.05
C ASN A 89 2.83 -11.94 12.93
N ASP A 90 2.68 -11.63 14.22
CA ASP A 90 2.11 -12.55 15.21
C ASP A 90 0.58 -12.44 15.34
N ARG A 91 -0.09 -11.73 14.42
CA ARG A 91 -1.55 -11.59 14.46
C ARG A 91 -2.25 -12.93 14.23
N PRO A 92 -3.29 -13.25 15.00
CA PRO A 92 -4.05 -14.48 14.86
C PRO A 92 -5.02 -14.47 13.66
N ASP A 93 -5.20 -13.31 13.03
CA ASP A 93 -6.14 -13.08 11.93
C ASP A 93 -5.44 -12.62 10.66
N TYR A 94 -6.06 -12.90 9.52
CA TYR A 94 -5.66 -12.38 8.23
C TYR A 94 -6.43 -11.09 7.91
N ALA A 95 -5.72 -10.05 7.51
CA ALA A 95 -6.30 -8.71 7.40
C ALA A 95 -7.38 -8.55 6.30
N THR A 96 -7.45 -9.49 5.36
CA THR A 96 -8.27 -9.37 4.14
C THR A 96 -8.90 -10.71 3.74
N THR A 97 -9.93 -10.65 2.89
CA THR A 97 -10.48 -11.83 2.21
C THR A 97 -9.96 -11.88 0.78
N LEU A 98 -9.49 -13.04 0.36
CA LEU A 98 -9.02 -13.33 -0.99
C LEU A 98 -10.01 -14.23 -1.72
N THR A 99 -10.65 -13.70 -2.78
CA THR A 99 -11.68 -14.41 -3.55
C THR A 99 -11.28 -14.51 -5.02
N ALA A 100 -11.38 -15.68 -5.61
CA ALA A 100 -11.12 -15.91 -7.01
C ALA A 100 -12.19 -15.23 -7.90
N ARG A 101 -11.79 -14.28 -8.77
CA ARG A 101 -12.70 -13.65 -9.77
C ARG A 101 -12.90 -14.49 -11.02
N ALA A 102 -11.95 -15.37 -11.31
CA ALA A 102 -11.97 -16.40 -12.35
C ALA A 102 -11.33 -17.65 -11.74
N PRO A 103 -11.46 -18.83 -12.35
CA PRO A 103 -10.70 -20.00 -11.94
C PRO A 103 -9.22 -19.61 -11.81
N CYS A 104 -8.62 -19.89 -10.68
CA CYS A 104 -7.25 -19.46 -10.38
C CYS A 104 -6.43 -20.60 -9.81
N ARG A 105 -5.12 -20.53 -10.03
CA ARG A 105 -4.10 -21.40 -9.44
C ARG A 105 -3.05 -20.55 -8.77
N VAL A 106 -2.68 -20.92 -7.56
CA VAL A 106 -1.68 -20.23 -6.75
C VAL A 106 -0.62 -21.19 -6.25
N LEU A 107 0.59 -20.68 -6.06
CA LEU A 107 1.67 -21.34 -5.34
C LEU A 107 1.77 -20.72 -3.95
N LEU A 108 1.72 -21.55 -2.91
CA LEU A 108 1.85 -21.13 -1.52
C LEU A 108 3.23 -21.58 -1.01
N LEU A 109 4.04 -20.61 -0.61
CA LEU A 109 5.36 -20.83 -0.01
C LEU A 109 5.22 -20.62 1.50
N PRO A 110 5.30 -21.68 2.33
CA PRO A 110 5.19 -21.56 3.78
C PRO A 110 6.29 -20.65 4.35
N GLN A 111 6.01 -20.04 5.50
CA GLN A 111 6.94 -19.13 6.18
C GLN A 111 8.35 -19.73 6.31
N ALA A 112 8.47 -20.95 6.81
CA ALA A 112 9.77 -21.62 7.00
C ALA A 112 10.56 -21.78 5.69
N LEU A 113 9.89 -22.00 4.55
CA LEU A 113 10.56 -22.05 3.25
C LEU A 113 11.04 -20.65 2.83
N VAL A 114 10.23 -19.62 3.04
CA VAL A 114 10.63 -18.24 2.71
C VAL A 114 11.81 -17.79 3.58
N GLU A 115 11.81 -18.13 4.86
CA GLU A 115 12.94 -17.87 5.78
C GLU A 115 14.23 -18.56 5.28
N GLU A 116 14.15 -19.81 4.87
CA GLU A 116 15.30 -20.54 4.30
C GLU A 116 15.80 -19.89 3.01
N LEU A 117 14.90 -19.50 2.12
CA LEU A 117 15.23 -18.80 0.88
C LEU A 117 15.91 -17.44 1.14
N MET A 118 15.42 -16.69 2.12
CA MET A 118 16.02 -15.41 2.52
C MET A 118 17.42 -15.58 3.13
N ALA A 119 17.60 -16.59 3.96
CA ALA A 119 18.89 -16.88 4.59
C ALA A 119 19.93 -17.35 3.56
N ARG A 120 19.53 -18.22 2.63
CA ARG A 120 20.42 -18.78 1.61
C ARG A 120 20.72 -17.82 0.45
N TYR A 121 19.73 -17.00 0.07
CA TYR A 121 19.81 -16.09 -1.07
C TYR A 121 19.55 -14.64 -0.63
N PRO A 122 20.58 -13.87 -0.27
CA PRO A 122 20.42 -12.49 0.22
C PRO A 122 19.64 -11.56 -0.74
N ALA A 123 19.64 -11.85 -2.05
CA ALA A 123 18.83 -11.12 -3.03
C ALA A 123 17.33 -11.26 -2.74
N VAL A 124 16.87 -12.46 -2.36
CA VAL A 124 15.47 -12.71 -1.98
C VAL A 124 15.08 -11.86 -0.75
N CYS A 125 15.95 -11.79 0.25
CA CYS A 125 15.73 -10.97 1.45
C CYS A 125 15.64 -9.48 1.08
N ARG A 126 16.59 -8.97 0.30
CA ARG A 126 16.56 -7.56 -0.17
C ARG A 126 15.29 -7.22 -0.95
N SER A 127 14.88 -8.09 -1.86
CA SER A 127 13.66 -7.93 -2.64
C SER A 127 12.41 -7.89 -1.77
N TYR A 128 12.35 -8.74 -0.76
CA TYR A 128 11.23 -8.77 0.19
C TYR A 128 11.14 -7.47 1.01
N VAL A 129 12.27 -7.00 1.56
CA VAL A 129 12.35 -5.74 2.30
C VAL A 129 11.99 -4.55 1.40
N ALA A 130 12.51 -4.51 0.18
CA ALA A 130 12.20 -3.47 -0.80
C ALA A 130 10.69 -3.44 -1.13
N TYR A 131 10.06 -4.61 -1.29
CA TYR A 131 8.62 -4.71 -1.50
C TYR A 131 7.82 -4.15 -0.32
N LEU A 132 8.14 -4.56 0.92
CA LEU A 132 7.44 -4.04 2.10
C LEU A 132 7.63 -2.52 2.26
N SER A 133 8.84 -2.02 2.01
CA SER A 133 9.14 -0.58 2.02
C SER A 133 8.30 0.18 0.97
N GLY A 134 8.15 -0.38 -0.23
CA GLY A 134 7.28 0.15 -1.29
C GLY A 134 5.79 0.15 -0.86
N ARG A 135 5.33 -0.91 -0.19
CA ARG A 135 3.95 -0.99 0.33
C ARG A 135 3.69 0.03 1.43
N ILE A 136 4.63 0.25 2.33
CA ILE A 136 4.53 1.29 3.37
C ILE A 136 4.41 2.67 2.70
N ARG A 137 5.26 2.99 1.73
CA ARG A 137 5.18 4.26 0.99
C ARG A 137 3.84 4.44 0.28
N PHE A 138 3.36 3.39 -0.38
CA PHE A 138 2.06 3.41 -1.06
C PHE A 138 0.90 3.68 -0.08
N LEU A 139 0.89 2.98 1.06
CA LEU A 139 -0.15 3.18 2.09
C LEU A 139 -0.07 4.56 2.71
N SER A 140 1.13 5.07 3.00
CA SER A 140 1.33 6.44 3.49
C SER A 140 0.77 7.47 2.50
N GLY A 141 1.06 7.31 1.21
CA GLY A 141 0.50 8.18 0.16
C GLY A 141 -1.03 8.13 0.08
N LYS A 142 -1.63 6.94 0.28
CA LYS A 142 -3.10 6.80 0.35
C LYS A 142 -3.70 7.49 1.58
N ILE A 143 -3.08 7.36 2.75
CA ILE A 143 -3.50 8.07 3.96
C ILE A 143 -3.41 9.57 3.73
N ASP A 144 -2.30 10.03 3.17
CA ASP A 144 -2.11 11.44 2.83
C ASP A 144 -3.18 11.98 1.87
N ALA A 145 -3.54 11.21 0.84
CA ALA A 145 -4.59 11.61 -0.10
C ALA A 145 -5.98 11.67 0.56
N LEU A 146 -6.30 10.71 1.43
CA LEU A 146 -7.57 10.69 2.16
C LEU A 146 -7.68 11.81 3.21
N THR A 147 -6.54 12.28 3.74
CA THR A 147 -6.48 13.35 4.74
C THR A 147 -6.30 14.73 4.10
N ALA A 148 -5.94 14.83 2.82
CA ALA A 148 -5.65 16.08 2.14
C ALA A 148 -6.86 17.05 2.12
N GLY A 149 -8.05 16.55 1.79
CA GLY A 149 -9.28 17.36 1.85
C GLY A 149 -9.59 17.86 3.26
N GLY A 150 -9.42 17.00 4.27
CA GLY A 150 -9.59 17.40 5.67
C GLY A 150 -8.51 18.40 6.15
N ALA A 151 -7.28 18.30 5.68
CA ALA A 151 -6.21 19.23 6.00
C ALA A 151 -6.45 20.61 5.35
N GLN A 152 -6.90 20.64 4.09
CA GLN A 152 -7.20 21.88 3.37
C GLN A 152 -8.32 22.65 4.06
N ARG A 153 -9.41 21.98 4.43
CA ARG A 153 -10.51 22.56 5.19
C ARG A 153 -10.07 23.11 6.55
N LYS A 154 -9.28 22.35 7.30
CA LYS A 154 -8.74 22.79 8.60
C LYS A 154 -7.84 24.01 8.47
N VAL A 155 -7.01 24.08 7.43
CA VAL A 155 -6.14 25.22 7.15
C VAL A 155 -6.98 26.43 6.76
N ALA A 156 -7.97 26.27 5.88
CA ALA A 156 -8.90 27.33 5.48
C ALA A 156 -9.63 27.91 6.70
N GLN A 157 -10.23 27.07 7.54
CA GLN A 157 -10.90 27.50 8.77
C GLN A 157 -9.96 28.21 9.74
N TYR A 158 -8.73 27.73 9.88
CA TYR A 158 -7.74 28.40 10.72
C TYR A 158 -7.38 29.80 10.19
N LEU A 159 -7.14 29.94 8.88
CA LEU A 159 -6.85 31.24 8.26
C LEU A 159 -8.03 32.21 8.41
N LEU A 160 -9.26 31.73 8.19
CA LEU A 160 -10.47 32.53 8.41
C LEU A 160 -10.61 32.97 9.88
N SER A 161 -10.26 32.10 10.84
CA SER A 161 -10.29 32.47 12.27
C SER A 161 -9.27 33.55 12.66
N ARG A 162 -8.29 33.82 11.81
CA ARG A 162 -7.21 34.79 11.98
C ARG A 162 -7.31 35.97 11.01
N LEU A 163 -8.43 36.08 10.30
CA LEU A 163 -8.64 37.10 9.30
C LEU A 163 -8.78 38.47 9.95
N ASP A 164 -7.96 39.42 9.50
CA ASP A 164 -8.06 40.83 9.80
C ASP A 164 -8.09 41.57 8.46
N GLY A 165 -9.26 42.12 8.10
CA GLY A 165 -9.54 42.63 6.76
C GLY A 165 -9.42 41.52 5.70
N THR A 166 -8.38 41.57 4.86
CA THR A 166 -8.08 40.58 3.81
C THR A 166 -6.83 39.78 4.11
N TRP A 167 -6.25 39.92 5.30
CA TRP A 167 -5.01 39.27 5.70
C TRP A 167 -5.21 38.34 6.90
N ALA A 168 -4.57 37.19 6.88
CA ALA A 168 -4.43 36.32 8.03
C ALA A 168 -2.94 36.12 8.35
N GLU A 169 -2.58 36.12 9.64
CA GLU A 169 -1.19 35.91 10.06
C GLU A 169 -1.07 34.69 10.96
N LEU A 170 -0.01 33.88 10.72
CA LEU A 170 0.29 32.72 11.56
C LEU A 170 0.95 33.18 12.86
N ASP A 171 0.34 32.86 14.00
CA ASP A 171 0.86 33.11 15.35
C ASP A 171 1.89 32.05 15.80
N CYS A 172 2.21 31.07 14.94
CA CYS A 172 3.09 29.97 15.26
C CYS A 172 3.93 29.54 14.04
N SER A 173 4.87 28.62 14.28
CA SER A 173 5.62 27.97 13.21
C SER A 173 4.75 26.96 12.45
N ALA A 174 5.15 26.58 11.23
CA ALA A 174 4.47 25.54 10.46
C ALA A 174 4.36 24.21 11.24
N THR A 175 5.38 23.87 12.04
CA THR A 175 5.36 22.68 12.93
C THR A 175 4.31 22.86 14.04
N GLY A 176 4.21 24.03 14.60
CA GLY A 176 3.19 24.38 15.62
C GLY A 176 1.78 24.31 15.04
N LEU A 177 1.59 24.87 13.83
CA LEU A 177 0.31 24.83 13.13
C LEU A 177 -0.12 23.40 12.77
N ALA A 178 0.79 22.58 12.22
CA ALA A 178 0.50 21.18 11.90
C ALA A 178 0.03 20.42 13.14
N ARG A 179 0.71 20.61 14.29
CA ARG A 179 0.30 20.01 15.57
C ARG A 179 -1.06 20.50 16.04
N ARG A 180 -1.33 21.81 15.95
CA ARG A 180 -2.63 22.44 16.34
C ARG A 180 -3.79 21.90 15.52
N LEU A 181 -3.58 21.73 14.21
CA LEU A 181 -4.61 21.22 13.30
C LEU A 181 -4.73 19.69 13.31
N GLY A 182 -3.82 18.96 13.99
CA GLY A 182 -3.80 17.50 14.01
C GLY A 182 -3.51 16.90 12.63
N VAL A 183 -2.59 17.52 11.87
CA VAL A 183 -2.17 17.06 10.55
C VAL A 183 -0.64 16.89 10.49
N SER A 184 -0.14 16.10 9.53
CA SER A 184 1.30 16.02 9.30
C SER A 184 1.84 17.32 8.68
N ARG A 185 3.14 17.63 8.87
CA ARG A 185 3.77 18.79 8.20
C ARG A 185 3.62 18.71 6.68
N ALA A 186 3.79 17.52 6.09
CA ALA A 186 3.63 17.30 4.67
C ALA A 186 2.19 17.58 4.21
N SER A 187 1.18 17.17 4.98
CA SER A 187 -0.23 17.46 4.69
C SER A 187 -0.55 18.95 4.82
N LEU A 188 0.05 19.64 5.81
CA LEU A 188 -0.10 21.09 5.95
C LEU A 188 0.43 21.83 4.72
N TYR A 189 1.65 21.55 4.28
CA TYR A 189 2.23 22.21 3.11
C TYR A 189 1.44 21.93 1.84
N ARG A 190 1.03 20.68 1.60
CA ARG A 190 0.18 20.34 0.46
C ARG A 190 -1.17 21.09 0.49
N ALA A 191 -1.76 21.24 1.68
CA ALA A 191 -3.00 21.98 1.83
C ALA A 191 -2.80 23.46 1.51
N LEU A 192 -1.72 24.08 1.97
CA LEU A 192 -1.37 25.47 1.66
C LEU A 192 -1.10 25.66 0.17
N ASP A 193 -0.32 24.77 -0.45
CA ASP A 193 0.01 24.81 -1.87
C ASP A 193 -1.27 24.61 -2.74
N ALA A 194 -2.19 23.76 -2.31
CA ALA A 194 -3.48 23.57 -3.00
C ALA A 194 -4.38 24.80 -2.91
N LEU A 195 -4.46 25.47 -1.74
CA LEU A 195 -5.22 26.70 -1.57
C LEU A 195 -4.62 27.84 -2.41
N GLU A 196 -3.30 27.91 -2.49
CA GLU A 196 -2.60 28.89 -3.32
C GLU A 196 -2.80 28.63 -4.82
N ALA A 197 -2.70 27.38 -5.26
CA ALA A 197 -2.97 26.96 -6.64
C ALA A 197 -4.41 27.24 -7.09
N GLN A 198 -5.37 27.18 -6.18
CA GLN A 198 -6.77 27.54 -6.42
C GLN A 198 -7.01 29.07 -6.40
N GLY A 199 -6.00 29.87 -6.08
CA GLY A 199 -6.12 31.31 -5.91
C GLY A 199 -6.92 31.72 -4.66
N ALA A 200 -7.22 30.79 -3.77
CA ALA A 200 -7.97 31.04 -2.54
C ALA A 200 -7.15 31.82 -1.50
N VAL A 201 -5.82 31.67 -1.54
CA VAL A 201 -4.87 32.42 -0.70
C VAL A 201 -3.60 32.76 -1.49
N HIS A 202 -2.90 33.81 -1.09
CA HIS A 202 -1.55 34.15 -1.55
C HIS A 202 -0.62 34.24 -0.32
N ARG A 203 0.47 33.49 -0.32
CA ARG A 203 1.37 33.38 0.82
C ARG A 203 2.52 34.38 0.74
N GLU A 204 2.69 35.21 1.78
CA GLU A 204 3.83 36.09 1.98
C GLU A 204 4.50 35.78 3.34
N GLY A 205 5.38 34.80 3.36
CA GLY A 205 6.03 34.34 4.59
C GLY A 205 5.05 33.74 5.60
N LYS A 206 4.75 34.47 6.69
CA LYS A 206 3.76 34.05 7.69
C LYS A 206 2.38 34.69 7.49
N ARG A 207 2.26 35.58 6.51
CA ARG A 207 1.00 36.28 6.18
C ARG A 207 0.36 35.66 4.94
N PHE A 208 -0.94 35.64 4.92
CA PHE A 208 -1.75 35.08 3.84
C PHE A 208 -2.79 36.13 3.41
N PHE A 209 -2.70 36.59 2.18
CA PHE A 209 -3.73 37.39 1.57
C PHE A 209 -4.87 36.49 1.10
N ILE A 210 -6.09 36.82 1.47
CA ILE A 210 -7.31 36.07 1.18
C ILE A 210 -8.23 36.98 0.32
N PRO A 211 -8.24 36.77 -1.03
CA PRO A 211 -8.99 37.61 -1.94
C PRO A 211 -10.50 37.55 -1.68
N SER A 212 -11.01 36.38 -1.31
CA SER A 212 -12.44 36.15 -1.04
C SER A 212 -12.60 35.21 0.16
N PRO A 213 -12.91 35.72 1.36
CA PRO A 213 -13.22 34.91 2.52
C PRO A 213 -14.36 33.92 2.27
N ALA A 214 -15.42 34.33 1.56
CA ALA A 214 -16.56 33.47 1.23
C ALA A 214 -16.15 32.26 0.38
N ALA A 215 -15.25 32.41 -0.60
CA ALA A 215 -14.74 31.31 -1.40
C ALA A 215 -13.85 30.34 -0.56
N LEU A 216 -13.18 30.84 0.48
CA LEU A 216 -12.38 30.05 1.39
C LEU A 216 -13.26 29.27 2.39
N GLU A 217 -14.45 29.76 2.72
CA GLU A 217 -15.43 29.05 3.57
C GLU A 217 -16.06 27.82 2.89
N GLU A 218 -16.15 27.85 1.56
CA GLU A 218 -16.73 26.75 0.76
C GLU A 218 -15.80 25.54 0.59
N ILE A 219 -14.56 25.65 1.01
CA ILE A 219 -13.56 24.57 0.97
C ILE A 219 -13.68 23.67 2.20
#